data_eaf219d98c2b52efc861bb59ee0d31ff
#
_entry.id   eaf219d98c2b52efc861bb59ee0d31ff
#
_cell.length_a   1.000
_cell.length_b   1.000
_cell.length_c   1.000
_cell.angle_alpha   90.00
_cell.angle_beta   90.00
_cell.angle_gamma   90.00
#
_symmetry.space_group_name_H-M   'P 1'
#
loop_
_entity.id
_entity.type
_entity.pdbx_description
1 polymer ?
#
loop_
_entity_poly.entity_id
_entity_poly.type
_entity_poly.pdbx_seq_one_letter_code
_entity_poly.pdbx_strand_id
1 'polypeptide(L)'
;MMIITHKKKNALAVVVSISLAFAIGGLAGQVTQGAIPGWYAQLNKPFFNPPNYIFAPVWTLLYFLMGWAAARVWLKGRHHKWGKTALYHYGAQLLFNGLWSLVFFGLHQPLGALVVIIILGILIERSIYWFRLVDRPAAYMLYPYLGWVSFATLLNLAIFWLN
;
A
#
# COMPACT_ATOMS: atom_id res chain seq x y z
N MET A 1 -1.67 -32.31 -20.51
CA MET A 1 -0.57 -31.32 -20.66
C MET A 1 -1.06 -29.86 -20.54
N MET A 2 -2.22 -29.47 -21.08
CA MET A 2 -2.75 -28.11 -21.08
C MET A 2 -3.15 -27.55 -19.68
N ILE A 3 -3.64 -28.38 -18.76
CA ILE A 3 -4.08 -27.99 -17.39
C ILE A 3 -2.90 -27.60 -16.50
N ILE A 4 -1.74 -28.25 -16.67
CA ILE A 4 -0.54 -28.01 -15.86
C ILE A 4 0.08 -26.65 -16.21
N THR A 5 0.02 -26.23 -17.47
CA THR A 5 0.51 -24.93 -17.92
C THR A 5 -0.33 -23.75 -17.41
N HIS A 6 -1.64 -23.92 -17.28
CA HIS A 6 -2.51 -22.86 -16.71
C HIS A 6 -2.29 -22.68 -15.21
N LYS A 7 -2.13 -23.76 -14.43
CA LYS A 7 -1.82 -23.66 -12.99
C LYS A 7 -0.47 -22.97 -12.75
N LYS A 8 0.56 -23.29 -13.54
CA LYS A 8 1.89 -22.64 -13.44
C LYS A 8 1.83 -21.15 -13.76
N LYS A 9 1.10 -20.74 -14.80
CA LYS A 9 0.92 -19.31 -15.15
C LYS A 9 0.16 -18.54 -14.08
N ASN A 10 -0.85 -19.14 -13.45
CA ASN A 10 -1.58 -18.52 -12.37
C ASN A 10 -0.71 -18.36 -11.10
N ALA A 11 0.07 -19.38 -10.74
CA ALA A 11 1.01 -19.31 -9.63
C ALA A 11 2.08 -18.21 -9.85
N LEU A 12 2.62 -18.12 -11.08
CA LEU A 12 3.58 -17.07 -11.43
C LEU A 12 2.99 -15.67 -11.27
N ALA A 13 1.76 -15.44 -11.72
CA ALA A 13 1.08 -14.15 -11.56
C ALA A 13 0.92 -13.76 -10.08
N VAL A 14 0.60 -14.72 -9.22
CA VAL A 14 0.49 -14.50 -7.77
C VAL A 14 1.86 -14.14 -7.18
N VAL A 15 2.89 -14.93 -7.47
CA VAL A 15 4.25 -14.68 -6.97
C VAL A 15 4.74 -13.31 -7.42
N VAL A 16 4.64 -12.99 -8.72
CA VAL A 16 5.10 -11.69 -9.26
C VAL A 16 4.37 -10.53 -8.63
N SER A 17 3.05 -10.59 -8.48
CA SER A 17 2.26 -9.49 -7.90
C SER A 17 2.59 -9.27 -6.42
N ILE A 18 2.75 -10.34 -5.64
CA ILE A 18 3.13 -10.25 -4.24
C ILE A 18 4.57 -9.74 -4.12
N SER A 19 5.51 -10.26 -4.90
CA SER A 19 6.91 -9.81 -4.89
C SER A 19 7.03 -8.33 -5.25
N LEU A 20 6.25 -7.83 -6.22
CA LEU A 20 6.24 -6.41 -6.60
C LEU A 20 5.75 -5.53 -5.44
N ALA A 21 4.66 -5.93 -4.77
CA ALA A 21 4.17 -5.21 -3.60
C ALA A 21 5.21 -5.17 -2.47
N PHE A 22 5.84 -6.31 -2.17
CA PHE A 22 6.90 -6.39 -1.17
C PHE A 22 8.18 -5.65 -1.56
N ALA A 23 8.51 -5.55 -2.85
CA ALA A 23 9.66 -4.77 -3.30
C ALA A 23 9.48 -3.27 -2.98
N ILE A 24 8.31 -2.70 -3.28
CA ILE A 24 7.99 -1.32 -2.89
C ILE A 24 7.95 -1.16 -1.37
N GLY A 25 7.32 -2.11 -0.67
CA GLY A 25 7.26 -2.11 0.80
C GLY A 25 8.63 -2.23 1.46
N GLY A 26 9.52 -3.03 0.90
CA GLY A 26 10.90 -3.18 1.38
C GLY A 26 11.72 -1.90 1.22
N LEU A 27 11.62 -1.24 0.07
CA LEU A 27 12.27 0.06 -0.15
C LEU A 27 11.73 1.13 0.81
N ALA A 28 10.41 1.23 0.94
CA ALA A 28 9.76 2.14 1.89
C ALA A 28 10.18 1.82 3.35
N GLY A 29 10.24 0.54 3.70
CA GLY A 29 10.64 0.06 5.01
C GLY A 29 12.08 0.39 5.37
N GLN A 30 13.01 0.32 4.43
CA GLN A 30 14.42 0.73 4.66
C GLN A 30 14.53 2.21 5.00
N VAL A 31 13.84 3.09 4.25
CA VAL A 31 13.79 4.52 4.54
C VAL A 31 13.18 4.78 5.92
N THR A 32 12.07 4.12 6.22
CA THR A 32 11.39 4.25 7.52
C THR A 32 12.28 3.82 8.68
N GLN A 33 12.90 2.63 8.58
CA GLN A 33 13.75 2.10 9.65
C GLN A 33 14.97 2.97 9.94
N GLY A 34 15.55 3.60 8.92
CA GLY A 34 16.66 4.54 9.09
C GLY A 34 16.28 5.81 9.85
N ALA A 35 15.04 6.26 9.73
CA ALA A 35 14.56 7.50 10.37
C ALA A 35 14.02 7.28 11.81
N ILE A 36 13.57 6.07 12.14
CA ILE A 36 12.93 5.78 13.45
C ILE A 36 13.82 6.11 14.66
N PRO A 37 15.09 5.67 14.75
CA PRO A 37 15.92 5.92 15.93
C PRO A 37 16.43 7.36 16.02
N GLY A 38 16.42 8.10 14.92
CA GLY A 38 16.90 9.47 14.84
C GLY A 38 15.77 10.49 14.83
N TRP A 39 15.45 11.00 13.66
CA TRP A 39 14.49 12.08 13.47
C TRP A 39 13.10 11.76 14.04
N TYR A 40 12.54 10.59 13.73
CA TYR A 40 11.19 10.24 14.18
C TYR A 40 11.11 10.10 15.71
N ALA A 41 12.18 9.67 16.37
CA ALA A 41 12.22 9.56 17.83
C ALA A 41 12.08 10.92 18.53
N GLN A 42 12.57 12.00 17.91
CA GLN A 42 12.59 13.36 18.46
C GLN A 42 11.27 14.12 18.29
N LEU A 43 10.38 13.64 17.42
CA LEU A 43 9.10 14.30 17.16
C LEU A 43 8.16 14.22 18.36
N ASN A 44 7.41 15.29 18.59
CA ASN A 44 6.22 15.26 19.46
C ASN A 44 5.14 14.41 18.79
N LYS A 45 4.69 13.35 19.46
CA LYS A 45 3.73 12.39 18.92
C LYS A 45 2.41 12.48 19.67
N PRO A 46 1.26 12.31 19.01
CA PRO A 46 -0.02 12.26 19.67
C PRO A 46 -0.11 11.02 20.60
N PHE A 47 -0.98 11.09 21.60
CA PHE A 47 -1.19 10.00 22.58
C PHE A 47 -1.61 8.67 21.95
N PHE A 48 -2.23 8.71 20.76
CA PHE A 48 -2.66 7.51 20.02
C PHE A 48 -1.58 6.96 19.08
N ASN A 49 -0.34 7.48 19.12
CA ASN A 49 0.75 6.93 18.31
C ASN A 49 1.05 5.48 18.72
N PRO A 50 0.95 4.51 17.78
CA PRO A 50 1.21 3.12 18.14
C PRO A 50 2.70 2.87 18.40
N PRO A 51 3.03 1.86 19.22
CA PRO A 51 4.42 1.43 19.39
C PRO A 51 5.07 1.05 18.05
N ASN A 52 6.35 1.37 17.88
CA ASN A 52 7.07 1.20 16.61
C ASN A 52 7.05 -0.26 16.08
N TYR A 53 7.02 -1.25 16.97
CA TYR A 53 6.99 -2.67 16.58
C TYR A 53 5.70 -3.10 15.85
N ILE A 54 4.62 -2.31 15.94
CA ILE A 54 3.33 -2.60 15.27
C ILE A 54 3.41 -2.33 13.77
N PHE A 55 4.23 -1.36 13.34
CA PHE A 55 4.28 -0.95 11.93
C PHE A 55 4.72 -2.10 11.01
N ALA A 56 5.78 -2.83 11.36
CA ALA A 56 6.31 -3.87 10.48
C ALA A 56 5.32 -5.03 10.22
N PRO A 57 4.68 -5.66 11.21
CA PRO A 57 3.72 -6.72 10.96
C PRO A 57 2.47 -6.24 10.22
N VAL A 58 1.96 -5.04 10.51
CA VAL A 58 0.81 -4.48 9.82
C VAL A 58 1.12 -4.26 8.35
N TRP A 59 2.21 -3.57 8.02
CA TRP A 59 2.61 -3.35 6.63
C TRP A 59 2.90 -4.65 5.87
N THR A 60 3.50 -5.65 6.53
CA THR A 60 3.72 -6.98 5.94
C THR A 60 2.40 -7.61 5.51
N LEU A 61 1.40 -7.62 6.40
CA LEU A 61 0.08 -8.13 6.08
C LEU A 61 -0.58 -7.34 4.92
N LEU A 62 -0.48 -6.02 4.96
CA LEU A 62 -1.08 -5.16 3.95
C LEU A 62 -0.44 -5.38 2.56
N TYR A 63 0.89 -5.45 2.46
CA TYR A 63 1.55 -5.73 1.18
C TYR A 63 1.22 -7.13 0.64
N PHE A 64 1.07 -8.12 1.52
CA PHE A 64 0.59 -9.43 1.12
C PHE A 64 -0.82 -9.38 0.53
N LEU A 65 -1.77 -8.74 1.23
CA LEU A 65 -3.15 -8.59 0.76
C LEU A 65 -3.25 -7.79 -0.54
N MET A 66 -2.49 -6.70 -0.66
CA MET A 66 -2.41 -5.90 -1.88
C MET A 66 -1.89 -6.70 -3.08
N GLY A 67 -0.79 -7.44 -2.90
CA GLY A 67 -0.22 -8.28 -3.95
C GLY A 67 -1.16 -9.41 -4.37
N TRP A 68 -1.82 -10.03 -3.41
CA TRP A 68 -2.80 -11.08 -3.69
C TRP A 68 -4.03 -10.51 -4.42
N ALA A 69 -4.55 -9.37 -3.98
CA ALA A 69 -5.66 -8.69 -4.65
C ALA A 69 -5.32 -8.33 -6.11
N ALA A 70 -4.14 -7.79 -6.35
CA ALA A 70 -3.65 -7.47 -7.69
C ALA A 70 -3.53 -8.72 -8.58
N ALA A 71 -3.01 -9.82 -8.04
CA ALA A 71 -2.93 -11.10 -8.75
C ALA A 71 -4.32 -11.60 -9.19
N ARG A 72 -5.31 -11.54 -8.31
CA ARG A 72 -6.69 -11.93 -8.64
C ARG A 72 -7.27 -11.07 -9.76
N VAL A 73 -7.07 -9.75 -9.68
CA VAL A 73 -7.52 -8.81 -10.72
C VAL A 73 -6.76 -9.05 -12.02
N TRP A 74 -5.45 -9.30 -11.99
CA TRP A 74 -4.67 -9.67 -13.17
C TRP A 74 -5.22 -10.92 -13.86
N LEU A 75 -5.47 -11.98 -13.11
CA LEU A 75 -5.95 -13.27 -13.66
C LEU A 75 -7.35 -13.18 -14.25
N LYS A 76 -8.28 -12.48 -13.60
CA LYS A 76 -9.64 -12.28 -14.07
C LYS A 76 -9.77 -11.15 -15.09
N GLY A 77 -8.97 -10.09 -14.90
CA GLY A 77 -9.03 -8.85 -15.67
C GLY A 77 -8.53 -8.97 -17.11
N ARG A 78 -7.79 -10.05 -17.45
CA ARG A 78 -7.33 -10.30 -18.83
C ARG A 78 -8.47 -10.30 -19.86
N HIS A 79 -9.64 -10.72 -19.44
CA HIS A 79 -10.84 -10.84 -20.30
C HIS A 79 -11.94 -9.84 -19.88
N HIS A 80 -11.62 -8.86 -19.02
CA HIS A 80 -12.57 -7.88 -18.51
C HIS A 80 -12.18 -6.48 -18.98
N LYS A 81 -13.18 -5.72 -19.51
CA LYS A 81 -12.92 -4.37 -20.07
C LYS A 81 -12.25 -3.40 -19.08
N TRP A 82 -12.46 -3.57 -17.78
CA TRP A 82 -11.91 -2.71 -16.72
C TRP A 82 -10.63 -3.25 -16.09
N GLY A 83 -10.11 -4.41 -16.51
CA GLY A 83 -8.95 -5.05 -15.90
C GLY A 83 -7.69 -4.18 -15.94
N LYS A 84 -7.41 -3.57 -17.08
CA LYS A 84 -6.27 -2.65 -17.23
C LYS A 84 -6.42 -1.40 -16.36
N THR A 85 -7.60 -0.77 -16.39
CA THR A 85 -7.89 0.42 -15.57
C THR A 85 -7.72 0.13 -14.07
N ALA A 86 -8.20 -1.01 -13.60
CA ALA A 86 -8.02 -1.44 -12.23
C ALA A 86 -6.54 -1.55 -11.84
N LEU A 87 -5.71 -2.17 -12.69
CA LEU A 87 -4.29 -2.33 -12.42
C LEU A 87 -3.49 -1.01 -12.54
N TYR A 88 -3.91 -0.07 -13.39
CA TYR A 88 -3.30 1.27 -13.42
C TYR A 88 -3.51 2.03 -12.12
N HIS A 89 -4.74 2.02 -11.57
CA HIS A 89 -5.00 2.65 -10.26
C HIS A 89 -4.23 1.96 -9.14
N TYR A 90 -4.15 0.63 -9.18
CA TYR A 90 -3.33 -0.13 -8.24
C TYR A 90 -1.84 0.23 -8.33
N GLY A 91 -1.29 0.33 -9.52
CA GLY A 91 0.10 0.75 -9.73
C GLY A 91 0.36 2.17 -9.21
N ALA A 92 -0.56 3.09 -9.51
CA ALA A 92 -0.47 4.47 -9.04
C ALA A 92 -0.47 4.55 -7.49
N GLN A 93 -1.44 3.87 -6.81
CA GLN A 93 -1.47 3.89 -5.34
C GLN A 93 -0.22 3.24 -4.72
N LEU A 94 0.35 2.21 -5.36
CA LEU A 94 1.56 1.55 -4.85
C LEU A 94 2.78 2.49 -4.94
N LEU A 95 2.89 3.27 -6.01
CA LEU A 95 3.92 4.31 -6.15
C LEU A 95 3.75 5.41 -5.10
N PHE A 96 2.53 5.91 -4.88
CA PHE A 96 2.25 6.93 -3.88
C PHE A 96 2.47 6.42 -2.45
N ASN A 97 2.28 5.12 -2.20
CA ASN A 97 2.63 4.50 -0.93
C ASN A 97 4.13 4.60 -0.64
N GLY A 98 4.98 4.23 -1.61
CA GLY A 98 6.43 4.38 -1.49
C GLY A 98 6.85 5.86 -1.38
N LEU A 99 6.22 6.74 -2.16
CA LEU A 99 6.48 8.17 -2.14
C LEU A 99 6.15 8.79 -0.78
N TRP A 100 5.04 8.40 -0.14
CA TRP A 100 4.71 8.87 1.20
C TRP A 100 5.81 8.55 2.22
N SER A 101 6.30 7.32 2.24
CA SER A 101 7.39 6.93 3.13
C SER A 101 8.67 7.74 2.86
N LEU A 102 9.02 7.95 1.59
CA LEU A 102 10.17 8.76 1.21
C LEU A 102 10.02 10.22 1.68
N VAL A 103 8.86 10.84 1.47
CA VAL A 103 8.64 12.25 1.84
C VAL A 103 8.58 12.41 3.36
N PHE A 104 7.88 11.50 4.07
CA PHE A 104 7.74 11.59 5.52
C PHE A 104 9.06 11.26 6.24
N PHE A 105 9.60 10.07 6.00
CA PHE A 105 10.75 9.55 6.73
C PHE A 105 12.10 9.89 6.08
N GLY A 106 12.15 9.99 4.74
CA GLY A 106 13.39 10.30 4.03
C GLY A 106 13.68 11.78 3.93
N LEU A 107 12.68 12.60 3.58
CA LEU A 107 12.83 14.05 3.43
C LEU A 107 12.45 14.82 4.70
N HIS A 108 11.93 14.17 5.72
CA HIS A 108 11.49 14.79 6.98
C HIS A 108 10.47 15.92 6.77
N GLN A 109 9.53 15.73 5.84
CA GLN A 109 8.55 16.75 5.44
C GLN A 109 7.11 16.32 5.78
N PRO A 110 6.62 16.49 7.04
CA PRO A 110 5.30 16.04 7.45
C PRO A 110 4.15 16.66 6.63
N LEU A 111 4.26 17.95 6.25
CA LEU A 111 3.24 18.63 5.44
C LEU A 111 3.19 18.07 4.01
N GLY A 112 4.35 17.91 3.37
CA GLY A 112 4.44 17.29 2.04
C GLY A 112 3.90 15.87 2.04
N ALA A 113 4.26 15.09 3.07
CA ALA A 113 3.75 13.74 3.26
C ALA A 113 2.23 13.70 3.49
N LEU A 114 1.66 14.71 4.18
CA LEU A 114 0.21 14.80 4.36
C LEU A 114 -0.52 14.95 3.02
N VAL A 115 -0.01 15.76 2.11
CA VAL A 115 -0.58 15.87 0.75
C VAL A 115 -0.49 14.54 0.02
N VAL A 116 0.67 13.88 0.07
CA VAL A 116 0.88 12.59 -0.61
C VAL A 116 -0.05 11.50 -0.06
N ILE A 117 -0.25 11.42 1.27
CA ILE A 117 -1.07 10.36 1.86
C ILE A 117 -2.57 10.60 1.61
N ILE A 118 -3.02 11.83 1.49
CA ILE A 118 -4.40 12.15 1.07
C ILE A 118 -4.64 11.67 -0.36
N ILE A 119 -3.72 11.97 -1.29
CA ILE A 119 -3.79 11.47 -2.66
C ILE A 119 -3.76 9.94 -2.68
N LEU A 120 -2.91 9.33 -1.86
CA LEU A 120 -2.85 7.88 -1.70
C LEU A 120 -4.21 7.30 -1.27
N GLY A 121 -4.86 7.90 -0.27
CA GLY A 121 -6.19 7.47 0.19
C GLY A 121 -7.22 7.47 -0.94
N ILE A 122 -7.24 8.53 -1.76
CA ILE A 122 -8.11 8.63 -2.94
C ILE A 122 -7.79 7.54 -3.96
N LEU A 123 -6.51 7.28 -4.23
CA LEU A 123 -6.08 6.24 -5.17
C LEU A 123 -6.43 4.83 -4.67
N ILE A 124 -6.37 4.57 -3.36
CA ILE A 124 -6.83 3.30 -2.77
C ILE A 124 -8.33 3.12 -2.96
N GLU A 125 -9.12 4.16 -2.67
CA GLU A 125 -10.57 4.14 -2.89
C GLU A 125 -10.91 3.85 -4.36
N ARG A 126 -10.23 4.52 -5.31
CA ARG A 126 -10.39 4.25 -6.74
C ARG A 126 -9.95 2.83 -7.13
N SER A 127 -8.88 2.32 -6.52
CA SER A 127 -8.46 0.93 -6.72
C SER A 127 -9.53 -0.05 -6.25
N ILE A 128 -10.12 0.17 -5.07
CA ILE A 128 -11.23 -0.63 -4.53
C ILE A 128 -12.42 -0.61 -5.48
N TYR A 129 -12.80 0.58 -5.97
CA TYR A 129 -13.91 0.72 -6.92
C TYR A 129 -13.69 -0.12 -8.19
N TRP A 130 -12.54 0.03 -8.85
CA TRP A 130 -12.24 -0.69 -10.09
C TRP A 130 -12.02 -2.19 -9.86
N PHE A 131 -11.41 -2.59 -8.74
CA PHE A 131 -11.27 -3.99 -8.36
C PHE A 131 -12.62 -4.65 -8.15
N ARG A 132 -13.58 -3.96 -7.52
CA ARG A 132 -14.93 -4.46 -7.29
C ARG A 132 -15.68 -4.79 -8.58
N LEU A 133 -15.42 -4.05 -9.66
CA LEU A 133 -16.01 -4.33 -10.97
C LEU A 133 -15.43 -5.59 -11.63
N VAL A 134 -14.18 -5.94 -11.31
CA VAL A 134 -13.48 -7.10 -11.89
C VAL A 134 -13.59 -8.33 -10.97
N ASP A 135 -13.30 -8.16 -9.68
CA ASP A 135 -13.29 -9.22 -8.68
C ASP A 135 -13.60 -8.65 -7.27
N ARG A 136 -14.82 -8.83 -6.79
CA ARG A 136 -15.27 -8.33 -5.48
C ARG A 136 -14.38 -8.78 -4.30
N PRO A 137 -13.96 -10.06 -4.18
CA PRO A 137 -13.05 -10.45 -3.10
C PRO A 137 -11.71 -9.71 -3.12
N ALA A 138 -11.16 -9.40 -4.31
CA ALA A 138 -9.94 -8.60 -4.41
C ALA A 138 -10.15 -7.17 -3.87
N ALA A 139 -11.30 -6.56 -4.13
CA ALA A 139 -11.63 -5.25 -3.57
C ALA A 139 -11.70 -5.30 -2.03
N TYR A 140 -12.30 -6.36 -1.46
CA TYR A 140 -12.41 -6.51 0.00
C TYR A 140 -11.05 -6.61 0.69
N MET A 141 -10.04 -7.18 0.03
CA MET A 141 -8.67 -7.27 0.56
C MET A 141 -7.98 -5.90 0.72
N LEU A 142 -8.48 -4.85 0.05
CA LEU A 142 -7.92 -3.50 0.14
C LEU A 142 -8.55 -2.65 1.25
N TYR A 143 -9.68 -3.06 1.87
CA TYR A 143 -10.29 -2.29 2.95
C TYR A 143 -9.41 -2.16 4.21
N PRO A 144 -8.72 -3.21 4.69
CA PRO A 144 -7.78 -3.05 5.79
C PRO A 144 -6.68 -2.04 5.49
N TYR A 145 -6.22 -1.99 4.24
CA TYR A 145 -5.22 -1.02 3.81
C TYR A 145 -5.79 0.40 3.81
N LEU A 146 -7.00 0.62 3.29
CA LEU A 146 -7.65 1.93 3.38
C LEU A 146 -7.82 2.39 4.83
N GLY A 147 -8.26 1.51 5.72
CA GLY A 147 -8.38 1.80 7.15
C GLY A 147 -7.05 2.21 7.78
N TRP A 148 -5.97 1.48 7.49
CA TRP A 148 -4.64 1.79 8.00
C TRP A 148 -4.09 3.12 7.46
N VAL A 149 -4.27 3.41 6.17
CA VAL A 149 -3.85 4.68 5.56
C VAL A 149 -4.67 5.85 6.09
N SER A 150 -5.96 5.67 6.33
CA SER A 150 -6.79 6.70 6.99
C SER A 150 -6.28 7.01 8.40
N PHE A 151 -5.95 6.00 9.18
CA PHE A 151 -5.32 6.16 10.49
C PHE A 151 -3.96 6.86 10.38
N ALA A 152 -3.10 6.43 9.45
CA ALA A 152 -1.80 7.04 9.22
C ALA A 152 -1.92 8.50 8.76
N THR A 153 -2.99 8.87 8.04
CA THR A 153 -3.28 10.26 7.67
C THR A 153 -3.55 11.12 8.90
N LEU A 154 -4.37 10.63 9.83
CA LEU A 154 -4.62 11.32 11.11
C LEU A 154 -3.35 11.46 11.94
N LEU A 155 -2.53 10.41 11.98
CA LEU A 155 -1.24 10.44 12.67
C LEU A 155 -0.27 11.45 12.05
N ASN A 156 -0.16 11.47 10.72
CA ASN A 156 0.67 12.43 10.00
C ASN A 156 0.20 13.88 10.25
N LEU A 157 -1.12 14.12 10.20
CA LEU A 157 -1.70 15.43 10.50
C LEU A 157 -1.37 15.88 11.93
N ALA A 158 -1.54 14.99 12.90
CA ALA A 158 -1.25 15.29 14.30
C ALA A 158 0.26 15.59 14.51
N ILE A 159 1.14 14.80 13.90
CA ILE A 159 2.59 15.05 13.95
C ILE A 159 2.93 16.41 13.32
N PHE A 160 2.36 16.73 12.15
CA PHE A 160 2.56 18.03 11.52
C PHE A 160 2.11 19.18 12.43
N TRP A 161 1.00 19.03 13.15
CA TRP A 161 0.46 20.08 14.01
C TRP A 161 1.25 20.27 15.30
N LEU A 162 1.92 19.20 15.80
CA LEU A 162 2.67 19.21 17.08
C LEU A 162 4.14 19.63 16.92
N ASN A 163 4.65 19.77 15.68
CA ASN A 163 6.06 20.08 15.39
C ASN A 163 6.18 21.24 14.40
#